data_f3751c6f21550b4858fc5f112c6383a4
#
_entry.id   f3751c6f21550b4858fc5f112c6383a4
#
_cell.length_a   1.000
_cell.length_b   1.000
_cell.length_c   1.000
_cell.angle_alpha   90.00
_cell.angle_beta   90.00
_cell.angle_gamma   90.00
#
_symmetry.space_group_name_H-M   'P 1'
#
loop_
_entity.id
_entity.type
_entity.pdbx_description
1 polymer ?
#
loop_
_entity_poly.entity_id
_entity_poly.type
_entity_poly.pdbx_seq_one_letter_code
_entity_poly.pdbx_strand_id
1 'polypeptide(L)'
;MKNFEGTVQGHRDGHGFILRDDGEADVFLPPAQMRAVMHGDRVRAAITGFDRKGRAEGRVLSIISRPPRPLIARLVRESGVWLARPEDPRYSQDVLIDKRSLGGAREGQIVVIALTGEPQLHVQPAGRVTEVLGEAGEAGLEIEIAVRKFGVPHEFSPAALAQAQALPDAVQPAERKGRIDLTDVPFVTIDGEDARDFDDAVYCQPAVASGRGKRPNGWRLLVAIADVSHYVTNGDALDADAFERATSVYFPRRVIPMLPENLSNGIAYRALLAARHARGAVELDSVETQIVCDEAGRITQILPRERNDAHRLIEEAMLAANVCAADFMLEGKREGLFRVHDAPPPDKLATLRSYLAALGVRAAVPDEPQPADIQRIAEQVAARPDAAQIHAVLLRSMSQALYTPANSGHFGLAYPAYTHFTSPIRRYPDLLVHRVIKAMLAGRKYALPKLPAFGEAHENLRQRLQKNARPASAAENLPRKTAKAHQAWEAAGLHCSACERRADEASRDVENWLKTYYMRDKVGE
;
A
#
# COMPACT_ATOMS: atom_id res chain seq x y z
N MET A 1 -0.58 -40.94 -5.04
CA MET A 1 0.01 -39.59 -4.97
C MET A 1 -1.04 -38.66 -4.42
N LYS A 2 -0.71 -37.86 -3.40
CA LYS A 2 -1.68 -36.90 -2.82
C LYS A 2 -1.61 -35.64 -3.70
N ASN A 3 -2.73 -35.32 -4.35
CA ASN A 3 -2.86 -34.09 -5.15
C ASN A 3 -3.06 -32.91 -4.21
N PHE A 4 -2.56 -31.74 -4.56
CA PHE A 4 -2.73 -30.49 -3.85
C PHE A 4 -2.87 -29.33 -4.82
N GLU A 5 -3.36 -28.21 -4.34
CA GLU A 5 -3.48 -26.96 -5.10
C GLU A 5 -2.54 -25.90 -4.51
N GLY A 6 -2.12 -24.97 -5.35
CA GLY A 6 -1.26 -23.90 -4.92
C GLY A 6 -0.86 -22.96 -6.07
N THR A 7 -0.10 -21.92 -5.72
CA THR A 7 0.33 -20.88 -6.66
C THR A 7 1.80 -21.03 -7.01
N VAL A 8 2.11 -20.98 -8.29
CA VAL A 8 3.49 -21.10 -8.83
C VAL A 8 4.27 -19.83 -8.55
N GLN A 9 5.41 -19.97 -7.88
CA GLN A 9 6.40 -18.92 -7.71
C GLN A 9 7.65 -19.28 -8.52
N GLY A 10 7.88 -18.58 -9.64
CA GLY A 10 9.08 -18.72 -10.44
C GLY A 10 10.31 -18.14 -9.75
N HIS A 11 11.48 -18.67 -10.09
CA HIS A 11 12.78 -18.21 -9.62
C HIS A 11 13.67 -17.84 -10.82
N ARG A 12 14.55 -16.84 -10.65
CA ARG A 12 15.46 -16.35 -11.70
C ARG A 12 16.34 -17.42 -12.34
N ASP A 13 16.60 -18.51 -11.64
CA ASP A 13 17.44 -19.62 -12.13
C ASP A 13 16.60 -20.65 -12.93
N GLY A 14 15.38 -20.33 -13.31
CA GLY A 14 14.52 -21.15 -14.17
C GLY A 14 13.74 -22.26 -13.47
N HIS A 15 13.94 -22.48 -12.18
CA HIS A 15 13.10 -23.36 -11.36
C HIS A 15 11.99 -22.56 -10.66
N GLY A 16 11.12 -23.22 -9.93
CA GLY A 16 10.08 -22.55 -9.14
C GLY A 16 9.68 -23.35 -7.92
N PHE A 17 8.66 -22.83 -7.23
CA PHE A 17 8.00 -23.48 -6.11
C PHE A 17 6.49 -23.36 -6.27
N ILE A 18 5.74 -24.33 -5.73
CA ILE A 18 4.32 -24.20 -5.56
C ILE A 18 4.05 -23.87 -4.10
N LEU A 19 3.57 -22.66 -3.84
CA LEU A 19 3.06 -22.24 -2.54
C LEU A 19 1.72 -22.92 -2.33
N ARG A 20 1.65 -23.85 -1.38
CA ARG A 20 0.47 -24.70 -1.18
C ARG A 20 -0.65 -23.94 -0.45
N ASP A 21 -1.89 -24.14 -0.90
CA ASP A 21 -3.07 -23.53 -0.30
C ASP A 21 -3.43 -24.14 1.07
N ASP A 22 -3.02 -25.40 1.30
CA ASP A 22 -3.28 -26.14 2.56
C ASP A 22 -2.32 -25.77 3.70
N GLY A 23 -1.31 -24.91 3.42
CA GLY A 23 -0.35 -24.43 4.43
C GLY A 23 0.75 -25.40 4.79
N GLU A 24 0.87 -26.51 4.12
CA GLU A 24 2.02 -27.41 4.18
C GLU A 24 3.23 -26.77 3.49
N ALA A 25 4.41 -27.39 3.64
CA ALA A 25 5.65 -26.88 3.04
C ALA A 25 5.56 -26.75 1.51
N ASP A 26 6.19 -25.69 0.98
CA ASP A 26 6.25 -25.42 -0.46
C ASP A 26 6.90 -26.56 -1.23
N VAL A 27 6.41 -26.82 -2.43
CA VAL A 27 6.88 -27.91 -3.28
C VAL A 27 7.76 -27.37 -4.39
N PHE A 28 8.96 -27.91 -4.53
CA PHE A 28 9.92 -27.53 -5.56
C PHE A 28 9.43 -27.93 -6.97
N LEU A 29 9.48 -27.02 -7.92
CA LEU A 29 9.24 -27.25 -9.34
C LEU A 29 10.54 -27.18 -10.12
N PRO A 30 10.99 -28.29 -10.73
CA PRO A 30 12.19 -28.28 -11.57
C PRO A 30 11.98 -27.45 -12.85
N PRO A 31 13.06 -26.97 -13.49
CA PRO A 31 12.98 -26.14 -14.70
C PRO A 31 12.13 -26.76 -15.83
N ALA A 32 12.15 -28.08 -15.96
CA ALA A 32 11.31 -28.78 -16.94
C ALA A 32 9.81 -28.55 -16.71
N GLN A 33 9.34 -28.54 -15.47
CA GLN A 33 7.95 -28.28 -15.12
C GLN A 33 7.57 -26.81 -15.29
N MET A 34 8.53 -25.89 -15.05
CA MET A 34 8.31 -24.45 -15.23
C MET A 34 8.03 -24.06 -16.69
N ARG A 35 8.35 -24.91 -17.67
CA ARG A 35 8.00 -24.66 -19.09
C ARG A 35 6.52 -24.71 -19.37
N ALA A 36 5.73 -25.45 -18.57
CA ALA A 36 4.31 -25.60 -18.75
C ALA A 36 3.47 -24.56 -17.99
N VAL A 37 4.11 -23.77 -17.13
CA VAL A 37 3.42 -22.82 -16.23
C VAL A 37 4.15 -21.47 -16.20
N MET A 38 3.48 -20.47 -15.66
CA MET A 38 4.07 -19.17 -15.43
C MET A 38 4.04 -18.80 -13.94
N HIS A 39 4.89 -17.85 -13.57
CA HIS A 39 4.80 -17.24 -12.24
C HIS A 39 3.43 -16.67 -12.00
N GLY A 40 2.80 -17.04 -10.87
CA GLY A 40 1.46 -16.63 -10.48
C GLY A 40 0.33 -17.56 -10.93
N ASP A 41 0.60 -18.57 -11.78
CA ASP A 41 -0.42 -19.55 -12.14
C ASP A 41 -0.90 -20.32 -10.91
N ARG A 42 -2.19 -20.48 -10.75
CA ARG A 42 -2.76 -21.41 -9.79
C ARG A 42 -2.88 -22.79 -10.43
N VAL A 43 -2.29 -23.77 -9.78
CA VAL A 43 -2.16 -25.10 -10.36
C VAL A 43 -2.64 -26.19 -9.41
N ARG A 44 -3.08 -27.30 -10.00
CA ARG A 44 -3.19 -28.60 -9.33
C ARG A 44 -1.94 -29.40 -9.63
N ALA A 45 -1.30 -29.91 -8.60
CA ALA A 45 -0.03 -30.63 -8.70
C ALA A 45 -0.01 -31.87 -7.81
N ALA A 46 0.98 -32.73 -8.05
CA ALA A 46 1.25 -33.91 -7.24
C ALA A 46 2.74 -33.97 -6.87
N ILE A 47 3.05 -34.46 -5.67
CA ILE A 47 4.44 -34.75 -5.27
C ILE A 47 4.85 -36.04 -5.98
N THR A 48 6.00 -35.97 -6.69
CA THR A 48 6.55 -37.10 -7.45
C THR A 48 7.78 -37.72 -6.79
N GLY A 49 8.42 -37.00 -5.87
CA GLY A 49 9.62 -37.46 -5.19
C GLY A 49 10.23 -36.40 -4.28
N PHE A 50 11.51 -36.57 -4.00
CA PHE A 50 12.29 -35.57 -3.26
C PHE A 50 13.57 -35.29 -4.03
N ASP A 51 14.00 -34.04 -4.05
CA ASP A 51 15.26 -33.63 -4.67
C ASP A 51 16.47 -34.05 -3.82
N ARG A 52 17.68 -33.81 -4.34
CA ARG A 52 18.93 -34.13 -3.63
C ARG A 52 19.13 -33.40 -2.30
N LYS A 53 18.35 -32.35 -2.05
CA LYS A 53 18.34 -31.55 -0.82
C LYS A 53 17.22 -31.95 0.13
N GLY A 54 16.46 -33.01 -0.18
CA GLY A 54 15.32 -33.48 0.62
C GLY A 54 14.04 -32.66 0.50
N ARG A 55 13.93 -31.75 -0.49
CA ARG A 55 12.71 -30.96 -0.74
C ARG A 55 11.76 -31.78 -1.60
N ALA A 56 10.45 -31.73 -1.27
CA ALA A 56 9.43 -32.37 -2.09
C ALA A 56 9.45 -31.78 -3.50
N GLU A 57 9.51 -32.67 -4.52
CA GLU A 57 9.49 -32.31 -5.94
C GLU A 57 8.10 -32.53 -6.52
N GLY A 58 7.57 -31.53 -7.22
CA GLY A 58 6.22 -31.52 -7.76
C GLY A 58 6.17 -31.67 -9.28
N ARG A 59 5.04 -32.22 -9.73
CA ARG A 59 4.62 -32.19 -11.12
C ARG A 59 3.27 -31.52 -11.25
N VAL A 60 3.16 -30.56 -12.17
CA VAL A 60 1.89 -29.89 -12.48
C VAL A 60 1.01 -30.87 -13.24
N LEU A 61 -0.25 -30.98 -12.81
CA LEU A 61 -1.28 -31.80 -13.43
C LEU A 61 -2.19 -30.97 -14.33
N SER A 62 -2.58 -29.78 -13.86
CA SER A 62 -3.41 -28.83 -14.62
C SER A 62 -3.23 -27.41 -14.09
N ILE A 63 -3.42 -26.42 -14.95
CA ILE A 63 -3.58 -25.01 -14.57
C ILE A 63 -5.06 -24.83 -14.20
N ILE A 64 -5.32 -24.30 -13.00
CA ILE A 64 -6.67 -24.01 -12.52
C ILE A 64 -7.09 -22.62 -13.01
N SER A 65 -6.21 -21.65 -12.83
CA SER A 65 -6.42 -20.27 -13.29
C SER A 65 -5.08 -19.59 -13.55
N ARG A 66 -5.10 -18.61 -14.44
CA ARG A 66 -3.98 -17.71 -14.72
C ARG A 66 -4.45 -16.30 -14.48
N PRO A 67 -3.88 -15.57 -13.50
CA PRO A 67 -4.23 -14.18 -13.28
C PRO A 67 -3.89 -13.37 -14.54
N PRO A 68 -4.78 -12.47 -14.98
CA PRO A 68 -4.55 -11.60 -16.13
C PRO A 68 -3.53 -10.52 -15.77
N ARG A 69 -2.25 -10.89 -15.68
CA ARG A 69 -1.17 -9.94 -15.45
C ARG A 69 -0.48 -9.62 -16.77
N PRO A 70 -0.27 -8.34 -17.06
CA PRO A 70 0.50 -7.97 -18.24
C PRO A 70 1.93 -8.48 -18.09
N LEU A 71 2.43 -9.15 -19.13
CA LEU A 71 3.83 -9.55 -19.20
C LEU A 71 4.63 -8.41 -19.83
N ILE A 72 5.54 -7.82 -19.05
CA ILE A 72 6.42 -6.77 -19.51
C ILE A 72 7.72 -7.40 -19.99
N ALA A 73 8.14 -7.05 -21.19
CA ALA A 73 9.29 -7.66 -21.82
C ALA A 73 10.05 -6.68 -22.71
N ARG A 74 11.32 -6.95 -22.91
CA ARG A 74 12.15 -6.29 -23.92
C ARG A 74 12.02 -7.02 -25.25
N LEU A 75 11.70 -6.27 -26.28
CA LEU A 75 11.61 -6.81 -27.62
C LEU A 75 13.02 -6.94 -28.22
N VAL A 76 13.41 -8.15 -28.58
CA VAL A 76 14.71 -8.46 -29.18
C VAL A 76 14.53 -9.22 -30.48
N ARG A 77 15.52 -9.17 -31.37
CA ARG A 77 15.51 -9.92 -32.62
C ARG A 77 16.72 -10.83 -32.70
N GLU A 78 16.49 -12.12 -32.65
CA GLU A 78 17.55 -13.12 -32.74
C GLU A 78 17.35 -14.01 -33.97
N SER A 79 18.35 -14.11 -34.83
CA SER A 79 18.32 -14.92 -36.07
C SER A 79 17.08 -14.66 -36.96
N GLY A 80 16.58 -13.43 -36.97
CA GLY A 80 15.39 -13.02 -37.74
C GLY A 80 14.04 -13.27 -37.05
N VAL A 81 14.05 -13.93 -35.89
CA VAL A 81 12.86 -14.17 -35.07
C VAL A 81 12.68 -13.07 -34.02
N TRP A 82 11.46 -12.61 -33.84
CA TRP A 82 11.13 -11.66 -32.79
C TRP A 82 10.80 -12.39 -31.50
N LEU A 83 11.49 -12.01 -30.45
CA LEU A 83 11.34 -12.53 -29.10
C LEU A 83 11.04 -11.38 -28.14
N ALA A 84 10.17 -11.63 -27.23
CA ALA A 84 9.96 -10.74 -26.10
C ALA A 84 10.55 -11.41 -24.85
N ARG A 85 11.61 -10.82 -24.34
CA ARG A 85 12.35 -11.28 -23.15
C ARG A 85 11.77 -10.61 -21.91
N PRO A 86 11.15 -11.37 -20.99
CA PRO A 86 10.56 -10.80 -19.80
C PRO A 86 11.56 -9.99 -18.96
N GLU A 87 11.16 -8.80 -18.51
CA GLU A 87 11.93 -7.97 -17.57
C GLU A 87 11.90 -8.53 -16.14
N ASP A 88 10.85 -9.29 -15.78
CA ASP A 88 10.78 -9.98 -14.49
C ASP A 88 11.47 -11.35 -14.60
N PRO A 89 12.59 -11.57 -13.88
CA PRO A 89 13.36 -12.81 -13.98
C PRO A 89 12.63 -14.05 -13.44
N ARG A 90 11.46 -13.89 -12.83
CA ARG A 90 10.60 -15.02 -12.42
C ARG A 90 9.92 -15.70 -13.62
N TYR A 91 9.88 -15.03 -14.77
CA TYR A 91 9.45 -15.61 -16.05
C TYR A 91 10.71 -16.08 -16.81
N SER A 92 10.91 -17.39 -16.87
CA SER A 92 12.16 -17.98 -17.38
C SER A 92 12.16 -18.23 -18.89
N GLN A 93 11.09 -17.88 -19.60
CA GLN A 93 10.95 -18.17 -21.02
C GLN A 93 10.71 -16.90 -21.83
N ASP A 94 11.47 -16.75 -22.93
CA ASP A 94 11.19 -15.74 -23.94
C ASP A 94 9.89 -16.10 -24.68
N VAL A 95 9.12 -15.09 -25.10
CA VAL A 95 7.86 -15.25 -25.82
C VAL A 95 8.05 -14.97 -27.30
N LEU A 96 7.63 -15.86 -28.17
CA LEU A 96 7.64 -15.65 -29.62
C LEU A 96 6.61 -14.60 -30.03
N ILE A 97 7.04 -13.63 -30.84
CA ILE A 97 6.16 -12.58 -31.38
C ILE A 97 6.15 -12.67 -32.92
N ASP A 98 4.98 -12.90 -33.48
CA ASP A 98 4.81 -12.81 -34.92
C ASP A 98 5.01 -11.38 -35.40
N LYS A 99 5.65 -11.20 -36.58
CA LYS A 99 5.89 -9.87 -37.16
C LYS A 99 4.63 -9.02 -37.32
N ARG A 100 3.47 -9.67 -37.55
CA ARG A 100 2.17 -9.00 -37.64
C ARG A 100 1.60 -8.58 -36.28
N SER A 101 2.15 -9.13 -35.20
CA SER A 101 1.72 -8.93 -33.83
C SER A 101 2.62 -7.96 -33.04
N LEU A 102 3.52 -7.25 -33.73
CA LEU A 102 4.45 -6.29 -33.13
C LEU A 102 3.76 -4.98 -32.66
N GLY A 103 2.57 -4.64 -33.17
CA GLY A 103 1.86 -3.42 -32.75
C GLY A 103 2.64 -2.11 -32.97
N GLY A 104 3.57 -2.08 -33.94
CA GLY A 104 4.43 -0.93 -34.18
C GLY A 104 5.70 -0.86 -33.33
N ALA A 105 5.93 -1.82 -32.45
CA ALA A 105 7.10 -1.88 -31.59
C ALA A 105 8.39 -2.15 -32.40
N ARG A 106 9.51 -1.63 -31.88
CA ARG A 106 10.85 -1.74 -32.45
C ARG A 106 11.75 -2.58 -31.54
N GLU A 107 12.85 -3.05 -32.11
CA GLU A 107 13.89 -3.75 -31.36
C GLU A 107 14.46 -2.87 -30.25
N GLY A 108 14.64 -3.45 -29.06
CA GLY A 108 15.16 -2.76 -27.86
C GLY A 108 14.10 -2.11 -26.99
N GLN A 109 12.87 -1.91 -27.49
CA GLN A 109 11.79 -1.29 -26.73
C GLN A 109 11.24 -2.24 -25.65
N ILE A 110 10.76 -1.63 -24.57
CA ILE A 110 10.00 -2.31 -23.53
C ILE A 110 8.52 -2.28 -23.91
N VAL A 111 7.90 -3.46 -23.88
CA VAL A 111 6.54 -3.68 -24.36
C VAL A 111 5.73 -4.48 -23.35
N VAL A 112 4.42 -4.30 -23.39
CA VAL A 112 3.45 -5.16 -22.71
C VAL A 112 2.96 -6.21 -23.69
N ILE A 113 2.91 -7.47 -23.25
CA ILE A 113 2.52 -8.59 -24.09
C ILE A 113 1.31 -9.31 -23.52
N ALA A 114 0.40 -9.69 -24.41
CA ALA A 114 -0.61 -10.70 -24.14
C ALA A 114 -0.21 -12.02 -24.81
N LEU A 115 -0.26 -13.11 -24.05
CA LEU A 115 -0.06 -14.44 -24.60
C LEU A 115 -1.21 -14.80 -25.56
N THR A 116 -0.88 -15.47 -26.66
CA THR A 116 -1.86 -15.93 -27.66
C THR A 116 -2.25 -17.40 -27.50
N GLY A 117 -1.65 -18.10 -26.54
CA GLY A 117 -1.92 -19.49 -26.22
C GLY A 117 -1.39 -19.85 -24.84
N GLU A 118 -1.75 -21.02 -24.36
CA GLU A 118 -1.24 -21.54 -23.10
C GLU A 118 0.19 -22.09 -23.25
N PRO A 119 1.11 -21.82 -22.30
CA PRO A 119 2.43 -22.44 -22.26
C PRO A 119 2.31 -23.96 -22.23
N GLN A 120 3.16 -24.63 -22.96
CA GLN A 120 3.23 -26.08 -23.03
C GLN A 120 4.68 -26.56 -22.82
N LEU A 121 4.84 -27.77 -22.29
CA LEU A 121 6.15 -28.35 -21.93
C LEU A 121 7.18 -28.32 -23.06
N HIS A 122 6.74 -28.41 -24.32
CA HIS A 122 7.63 -28.54 -25.48
C HIS A 122 7.43 -27.46 -26.54
N VAL A 123 6.60 -26.44 -26.24
CA VAL A 123 6.29 -25.35 -27.16
C VAL A 123 6.63 -24.03 -26.49
N GLN A 124 7.43 -23.22 -27.17
CA GLN A 124 7.74 -21.87 -26.70
C GLN A 124 6.46 -21.02 -26.71
N PRO A 125 6.18 -20.26 -25.64
CA PRO A 125 4.99 -19.43 -25.58
C PRO A 125 5.00 -18.39 -26.69
N ALA A 126 3.84 -18.13 -27.27
CA ALA A 126 3.63 -17.11 -28.28
C ALA A 126 2.74 -15.98 -27.73
N GLY A 127 2.94 -14.77 -28.22
CA GLY A 127 2.23 -13.59 -27.75
C GLY A 127 2.10 -12.50 -28.82
N ARG A 128 1.39 -11.45 -28.45
CA ARG A 128 1.28 -10.23 -29.24
C ARG A 128 1.60 -9.01 -28.36
N VAL A 129 2.20 -8.00 -28.92
CA VAL A 129 2.40 -6.70 -28.25
C VAL A 129 1.04 -6.02 -28.14
N THR A 130 0.71 -5.57 -26.93
CA THR A 130 -0.52 -4.81 -26.64
C THR A 130 -0.25 -3.35 -26.39
N GLU A 131 0.95 -3.01 -25.88
CA GLU A 131 1.36 -1.65 -25.58
C GLU A 131 2.88 -1.51 -25.73
N VAL A 132 3.34 -0.35 -26.18
CA VAL A 132 4.77 0.02 -26.19
C VAL A 132 4.99 1.03 -25.07
N LEU A 133 5.85 0.70 -24.10
CA LEU A 133 6.07 1.54 -22.92
C LEU A 133 7.16 2.61 -23.17
N GLY A 134 8.18 2.32 -23.97
CA GLY A 134 9.26 3.23 -24.29
C GLY A 134 10.58 2.55 -24.64
N GLU A 135 11.63 3.35 -24.79
CA GLU A 135 12.98 2.85 -25.06
C GLU A 135 13.67 2.41 -23.77
N ALA A 136 14.39 1.29 -23.83
CA ALA A 136 15.12 0.80 -22.67
C ALA A 136 16.14 1.83 -22.15
N GLY A 137 15.99 2.24 -20.87
CA GLY A 137 16.83 3.26 -20.24
C GLY A 137 16.30 4.69 -20.34
N GLU A 138 15.14 4.88 -20.92
CA GLU A 138 14.42 6.15 -20.88
C GLU A 138 13.99 6.49 -19.46
N ALA A 139 14.18 7.74 -19.04
CA ALA A 139 13.84 8.19 -17.70
C ALA A 139 12.30 8.19 -17.50
N GLY A 140 11.83 7.55 -16.42
CA GLY A 140 10.40 7.38 -16.15
C GLY A 140 9.83 6.03 -16.57
N LEU A 141 10.54 5.31 -17.44
CA LEU A 141 10.10 3.98 -17.88
C LEU A 141 9.99 2.99 -16.74
N GLU A 142 10.83 3.10 -15.70
CA GLU A 142 10.77 2.29 -14.49
C GLU A 142 9.45 2.44 -13.76
N ILE A 143 8.84 3.64 -13.80
CA ILE A 143 7.52 3.89 -13.21
C ILE A 143 6.43 3.20 -14.05
N GLU A 144 6.49 3.35 -15.39
CA GLU A 144 5.54 2.69 -16.29
C GLU A 144 5.58 1.16 -16.17
N ILE A 145 6.79 0.60 -16.03
CA ILE A 145 7.00 -0.83 -15.76
C ILE A 145 6.35 -1.22 -14.44
N ALA A 146 6.63 -0.50 -13.35
CA ALA A 146 6.08 -0.81 -12.02
C ALA A 146 4.56 -0.71 -12.00
N VAL A 147 3.99 0.31 -12.61
CA VAL A 147 2.54 0.51 -12.71
C VAL A 147 1.85 -0.71 -13.32
N ARG A 148 2.36 -1.23 -14.45
CA ARG A 148 1.80 -2.42 -15.12
C ARG A 148 2.11 -3.71 -14.35
N LYS A 149 3.34 -3.86 -13.85
CA LYS A 149 3.80 -5.03 -13.10
C LYS A 149 2.96 -5.29 -11.85
N PHE A 150 2.63 -4.24 -11.13
CA PHE A 150 1.83 -4.32 -9.91
C PHE A 150 0.33 -4.09 -10.14
N GLY A 151 -0.08 -3.79 -11.36
CA GLY A 151 -1.49 -3.53 -11.70
C GLY A 151 -2.05 -2.32 -10.95
N VAL A 152 -1.25 -1.24 -10.85
CA VAL A 152 -1.70 0.01 -10.24
C VAL A 152 -2.70 0.69 -11.18
N PRO A 153 -3.94 0.99 -10.75
CA PRO A 153 -4.88 1.76 -11.54
C PRO A 153 -4.33 3.18 -11.77
N HIS A 154 -4.05 3.54 -13.00
CA HIS A 154 -3.38 4.81 -13.34
C HIS A 154 -4.21 5.74 -14.23
N GLU A 155 -5.30 5.24 -14.80
CA GLU A 155 -6.26 6.03 -15.59
C GLU A 155 -7.57 6.17 -14.81
N PHE A 156 -8.14 7.36 -14.82
CA PHE A 156 -9.48 7.58 -14.27
C PHE A 156 -10.55 7.25 -15.30
N SER A 157 -11.69 6.77 -14.82
CA SER A 157 -12.84 6.55 -15.69
C SER A 157 -13.33 7.88 -16.29
N PRO A 158 -13.84 7.88 -17.54
CA PRO A 158 -14.40 9.10 -18.14
C PRO A 158 -15.52 9.71 -17.29
N ALA A 159 -16.30 8.89 -16.58
CA ALA A 159 -17.36 9.35 -15.69
C ALA A 159 -16.81 10.08 -14.47
N ALA A 160 -15.74 9.57 -13.84
CA ALA A 160 -15.09 10.23 -12.71
C ALA A 160 -14.44 11.55 -13.13
N LEU A 161 -13.78 11.59 -14.30
CA LEU A 161 -13.21 12.84 -14.84
C LEU A 161 -14.29 13.88 -15.13
N ALA A 162 -15.41 13.48 -15.74
CA ALA A 162 -16.52 14.39 -16.01
C ALA A 162 -17.15 14.92 -14.72
N GLN A 163 -17.33 14.05 -13.72
CA GLN A 163 -17.84 14.47 -12.40
C GLN A 163 -16.87 15.44 -11.73
N ALA A 164 -15.56 15.15 -11.73
CA ALA A 164 -14.55 16.03 -11.15
C ALA A 164 -14.53 17.41 -11.82
N GLN A 165 -14.61 17.47 -13.16
CA GLN A 165 -14.65 18.72 -13.92
C GLN A 165 -15.91 19.55 -13.66
N ALA A 166 -17.02 18.91 -13.28
CA ALA A 166 -18.27 19.60 -12.94
C ALA A 166 -18.27 20.24 -11.54
N LEU A 167 -17.28 19.92 -10.71
CA LEU A 167 -17.15 20.51 -9.38
C LEU A 167 -16.73 21.99 -9.46
N PRO A 168 -17.21 22.84 -8.56
CA PRO A 168 -16.83 24.25 -8.55
C PRO A 168 -15.36 24.41 -8.13
N ASP A 169 -14.69 25.44 -8.64
CA ASP A 169 -13.29 25.76 -8.29
C ASP A 169 -13.12 26.32 -6.86
N ALA A 170 -14.21 26.64 -6.16
CA ALA A 170 -14.19 27.16 -4.80
C ALA A 170 -15.42 26.72 -4.02
N VAL A 171 -15.28 26.64 -2.69
CA VAL A 171 -16.38 26.31 -1.78
C VAL A 171 -17.50 27.35 -1.92
N GLN A 172 -18.69 26.89 -2.26
CA GLN A 172 -19.86 27.75 -2.49
C GLN A 172 -20.48 28.24 -1.16
N PRO A 173 -21.10 29.43 -1.11
CA PRO A 173 -21.72 29.92 0.11
C PRO A 173 -22.79 28.97 0.69
N ALA A 174 -23.53 28.28 -0.17
CA ALA A 174 -24.52 27.29 0.23
C ALA A 174 -23.92 26.10 1.01
N GLU A 175 -22.70 25.72 0.71
CA GLU A 175 -21.99 24.60 1.32
C GLU A 175 -21.51 24.93 2.76
N ARG A 176 -21.45 26.21 3.11
CA ARG A 176 -21.08 26.69 4.45
C ARG A 176 -22.27 26.65 5.42
N LYS A 177 -23.49 26.53 4.90
CA LYS A 177 -24.69 26.54 5.73
C LYS A 177 -24.71 25.38 6.72
N GLY A 178 -24.90 25.70 8.01
CA GLY A 178 -24.93 24.71 9.09
C GLY A 178 -23.55 24.26 9.58
N ARG A 179 -22.47 24.83 9.06
CA ARG A 179 -21.09 24.62 9.54
C ARG A 179 -20.71 25.73 10.53
N ILE A 180 -19.80 25.41 11.44
CA ILE A 180 -19.19 26.40 12.34
C ILE A 180 -18.08 27.12 11.55
N ASP A 181 -18.14 28.44 11.50
CA ASP A 181 -17.10 29.25 10.88
C ASP A 181 -15.90 29.38 11.82
N LEU A 182 -14.76 28.88 11.37
CA LEU A 182 -13.47 28.94 12.05
C LEU A 182 -12.42 29.70 11.23
N THR A 183 -12.84 30.51 10.25
CA THR A 183 -11.90 31.24 9.37
C THR A 183 -11.05 32.27 10.12
N ASP A 184 -11.51 32.77 11.29
CA ASP A 184 -10.75 33.66 12.17
C ASP A 184 -9.74 32.92 13.06
N VAL A 185 -9.77 31.58 13.12
CA VAL A 185 -8.81 30.80 13.87
C VAL A 185 -7.53 30.66 13.04
N PRO A 186 -6.34 31.02 13.57
CA PRO A 186 -5.11 30.99 12.81
C PRO A 186 -4.56 29.56 12.69
N PHE A 187 -5.24 28.72 11.95
CA PHE A 187 -4.74 27.40 11.58
C PHE A 187 -3.45 27.50 10.74
N VAL A 188 -2.55 26.57 10.92
CA VAL A 188 -1.32 26.42 10.12
C VAL A 188 -1.28 25.03 9.49
N THR A 189 -0.75 24.94 8.28
CA THR A 189 -0.38 23.69 7.62
C THR A 189 1.13 23.52 7.70
N ILE A 190 1.62 22.31 7.89
CA ILE A 190 3.04 21.98 7.92
C ILE A 190 3.26 20.76 7.05
N ASP A 191 3.59 21.00 5.79
CA ASP A 191 3.75 20.02 4.74
C ASP A 191 5.11 20.16 4.06
N GLY A 192 5.52 19.15 3.30
CA GLY A 192 6.71 19.23 2.48
C GLY A 192 6.56 20.29 1.38
N GLU A 193 7.69 20.83 0.92
CA GLU A 193 7.73 21.87 -0.15
C GLU A 193 7.03 21.40 -1.45
N ASP A 194 7.11 20.09 -1.73
CA ASP A 194 6.49 19.45 -2.91
C ASP A 194 5.04 19.02 -2.69
N ALA A 195 4.50 19.17 -1.47
CA ALA A 195 3.13 18.75 -1.17
C ALA A 195 2.12 19.58 -1.95
N ARG A 196 1.16 18.89 -2.58
CA ARG A 196 0.07 19.50 -3.35
C ARG A 196 -1.30 19.14 -2.81
N ASP A 197 -1.38 18.13 -1.96
CA ASP A 197 -2.56 17.58 -1.33
C ASP A 197 -2.55 17.91 0.18
N PHE A 198 -3.00 19.10 0.53
CA PHE A 198 -3.12 19.52 1.93
C PHE A 198 -4.38 18.94 2.54
N ASP A 199 -4.23 17.85 3.26
CA ASP A 199 -5.33 17.21 3.99
C ASP A 199 -5.65 17.93 5.30
N ASP A 200 -4.67 18.56 5.97
CA ASP A 200 -4.79 18.99 7.36
C ASP A 200 -4.28 20.41 7.63
N ALA A 201 -4.86 20.99 8.68
CA ALA A 201 -4.37 22.20 9.32
C ALA A 201 -4.56 22.09 10.84
N VAL A 202 -3.63 22.64 11.59
CA VAL A 202 -3.62 22.52 13.04
C VAL A 202 -3.60 23.89 13.73
N TYR A 203 -4.24 23.96 14.91
CA TYR A 203 -4.20 25.11 15.80
C TYR A 203 -4.15 24.63 17.25
N CYS A 204 -3.34 25.28 18.07
CA CYS A 204 -3.21 24.93 19.47
C CYS A 204 -3.25 26.17 20.36
N GLN A 205 -3.98 26.09 21.46
CA GLN A 205 -4.04 27.16 22.49
C GLN A 205 -4.06 26.56 23.88
N PRO A 206 -3.61 27.30 24.91
CA PRO A 206 -3.75 26.87 26.30
C PRO A 206 -5.23 26.65 26.64
N ALA A 207 -5.53 25.54 27.33
CA ALA A 207 -6.89 25.28 27.78
C ALA A 207 -7.32 26.33 28.80
N VAL A 208 -8.56 26.88 28.64
CA VAL A 208 -9.10 27.86 29.57
C VAL A 208 -9.36 27.17 30.91
N ALA A 209 -8.73 27.63 31.98
CA ALA A 209 -8.96 27.08 33.31
C ALA A 209 -10.36 27.43 33.82
N SER A 210 -11.10 26.43 34.30
CA SER A 210 -12.39 26.64 34.97
C SER A 210 -12.14 27.25 36.36
N GLY A 211 -12.38 28.56 36.53
CA GLY A 211 -12.30 29.26 37.80
C GLY A 211 -11.35 30.47 37.84
N ARG A 212 -11.72 31.46 38.65
CA ARG A 212 -10.96 32.73 38.80
C ARG A 212 -9.54 32.47 39.33
N GLY A 213 -8.50 32.85 38.57
CA GLY A 213 -7.08 32.81 38.99
C GLY A 213 -6.35 31.48 38.82
N LYS A 214 -6.92 30.47 38.20
CA LYS A 214 -6.23 29.20 37.90
C LYS A 214 -5.42 29.30 36.61
N ARG A 215 -4.18 28.79 36.64
CA ARG A 215 -3.36 28.63 35.43
C ARG A 215 -3.94 27.55 34.54
N PRO A 216 -3.85 27.68 33.20
CA PRO A 216 -4.22 26.60 32.29
C PRO A 216 -3.42 25.34 32.66
N ASN A 217 -4.09 24.17 32.72
CA ASN A 217 -3.47 22.89 33.05
C ASN A 217 -3.41 21.94 31.86
N GLY A 218 -3.47 22.47 30.64
CA GLY A 218 -3.44 21.70 29.42
C GLY A 218 -3.54 22.58 28.18
N TRP A 219 -3.72 21.94 27.04
CA TRP A 219 -3.82 22.55 25.74
C TRP A 219 -5.10 22.12 25.03
N ARG A 220 -5.67 22.99 24.21
CA ARG A 220 -6.73 22.65 23.27
C ARG A 220 -6.13 22.60 21.88
N LEU A 221 -6.02 21.40 21.32
CA LEU A 221 -5.60 21.15 19.96
C LEU A 221 -6.85 21.09 19.05
N LEU A 222 -6.84 21.81 17.95
CA LEU A 222 -7.79 21.70 16.86
C LEU A 222 -7.05 21.16 15.64
N VAL A 223 -7.58 20.12 15.04
CA VAL A 223 -7.09 19.53 13.79
C VAL A 223 -8.24 19.61 12.78
N ALA A 224 -8.06 20.39 11.74
CA ALA A 224 -9.01 20.53 10.65
C ALA A 224 -8.57 19.65 9.49
N ILE A 225 -9.44 18.76 9.04
CA ILE A 225 -9.20 17.85 7.93
C ILE A 225 -10.11 18.19 6.75
N ALA A 226 -9.61 18.11 5.54
CA ALA A 226 -10.35 18.36 4.31
C ALA A 226 -11.58 17.44 4.22
N ASP A 227 -12.80 18.03 4.11
CA ASP A 227 -14.05 17.27 4.03
C ASP A 227 -14.32 16.77 2.60
N VAL A 228 -13.43 15.90 2.10
CA VAL A 228 -13.52 15.31 0.76
C VAL A 228 -14.82 14.53 0.57
N SER A 229 -15.37 13.97 1.66
CA SER A 229 -16.64 13.24 1.63
C SER A 229 -17.87 14.12 1.31
N HIS A 230 -17.68 15.43 1.21
CA HIS A 230 -18.71 16.37 0.74
C HIS A 230 -18.87 16.29 -0.78
N TYR A 231 -17.77 16.12 -1.50
CA TYR A 231 -17.71 16.09 -2.97
C TYR A 231 -17.72 14.68 -3.55
N VAL A 232 -17.13 13.73 -2.84
CA VAL A 232 -17.09 12.31 -3.23
C VAL A 232 -18.19 11.58 -2.48
N THR A 233 -19.35 11.46 -3.13
CA THR A 233 -20.53 10.87 -2.48
C THR A 233 -20.59 9.37 -2.67
N ASN A 234 -21.28 8.70 -1.76
CA ASN A 234 -21.35 7.24 -1.71
C ASN A 234 -21.93 6.64 -3.00
N GLY A 235 -21.16 5.85 -3.73
CA GLY A 235 -21.56 5.12 -4.94
C GLY A 235 -21.58 5.96 -6.22
N ASP A 236 -21.07 7.19 -6.23
CA ASP A 236 -20.87 7.96 -7.45
C ASP A 236 -19.60 7.51 -8.23
N ALA A 237 -19.32 8.13 -9.38
CA ALA A 237 -18.20 7.73 -10.22
C ALA A 237 -16.84 7.99 -9.57
N LEU A 238 -16.70 9.11 -8.85
CA LEU A 238 -15.49 9.41 -8.08
C LEU A 238 -15.27 8.40 -6.96
N ASP A 239 -16.34 8.00 -6.26
CA ASP A 239 -16.27 6.98 -5.21
C ASP A 239 -15.86 5.61 -5.74
N ALA A 240 -16.37 5.23 -6.93
CA ALA A 240 -16.01 3.96 -7.56
C ALA A 240 -14.52 3.91 -7.92
N ASP A 241 -13.99 4.96 -8.56
CA ASP A 241 -12.57 5.05 -8.90
C ASP A 241 -11.69 5.15 -7.66
N ALA A 242 -12.10 5.93 -6.65
CA ALA A 242 -11.39 6.06 -5.37
C ALA A 242 -11.32 4.72 -4.62
N PHE A 243 -12.41 3.94 -4.64
CA PHE A 243 -12.44 2.61 -4.04
C PHE A 243 -11.50 1.64 -4.77
N GLU A 244 -11.50 1.60 -6.10
CA GLU A 244 -10.63 0.73 -6.90
C GLU A 244 -9.14 1.01 -6.62
N ARG A 245 -8.77 2.28 -6.49
CA ARG A 245 -7.42 2.74 -6.16
C ARG A 245 -7.08 2.50 -4.70
N ALA A 246 -8.00 2.82 -3.81
CA ALA A 246 -7.99 2.80 -2.35
C ALA A 246 -6.89 3.65 -1.69
N THR A 247 -5.81 3.98 -2.40
CA THR A 247 -4.73 4.86 -1.94
C THR A 247 -4.01 5.51 -3.12
N SER A 248 -3.44 6.70 -2.91
CA SER A 248 -2.46 7.29 -3.83
C SER A 248 -1.17 6.50 -3.80
N VAL A 249 -0.45 6.47 -4.92
CA VAL A 249 0.86 5.81 -5.05
C VAL A 249 1.92 6.87 -5.36
N TYR A 250 2.93 6.94 -4.52
CA TYR A 250 4.00 7.94 -4.60
C TYR A 250 5.27 7.33 -5.16
N PHE A 251 5.67 7.76 -6.35
CA PHE A 251 6.97 7.46 -6.93
C PHE A 251 7.89 8.68 -6.80
N PRO A 252 9.22 8.53 -6.87
CA PRO A 252 10.16 9.64 -6.67
C PRO A 252 9.93 10.86 -7.57
N ARG A 253 9.24 10.73 -8.69
CA ARG A 253 9.01 11.81 -9.67
C ARG A 253 7.56 11.95 -10.12
N ARG A 254 6.68 11.08 -9.67
CA ARG A 254 5.28 11.04 -10.10
C ARG A 254 4.38 10.51 -9.00
N VAL A 255 3.26 11.13 -8.82
CA VAL A 255 2.17 10.62 -7.97
C VAL A 255 1.07 10.08 -8.86
N ILE A 256 0.55 8.89 -8.55
CA ILE A 256 -0.71 8.40 -9.10
C ILE A 256 -1.76 8.63 -8.01
N PRO A 257 -2.58 9.68 -8.11
CA PRO A 257 -3.47 10.09 -7.04
C PRO A 257 -4.70 9.18 -6.94
N MET A 258 -5.28 9.06 -5.74
CA MET A 258 -6.53 8.35 -5.51
C MET A 258 -7.72 9.08 -6.15
N LEU A 259 -7.71 10.40 -6.12
CA LEU A 259 -8.74 11.28 -6.69
C LEU A 259 -8.15 12.13 -7.83
N PRO A 260 -8.95 12.57 -8.82
CA PRO A 260 -8.50 13.49 -9.86
C PRO A 260 -7.87 14.77 -9.31
N GLU A 261 -6.84 15.30 -10.00
CA GLU A 261 -6.00 16.41 -9.52
C GLU A 261 -6.76 17.68 -9.14
N ASN A 262 -7.86 17.99 -9.80
CA ASN A 262 -8.68 19.15 -9.44
C ASN A 262 -9.35 19.02 -8.06
N LEU A 263 -9.57 17.81 -7.56
CA LEU A 263 -10.01 17.52 -6.20
C LEU A 263 -8.83 17.46 -5.22
N SER A 264 -7.75 16.76 -5.57
CA SER A 264 -6.59 16.62 -4.69
C SER A 264 -5.80 17.92 -4.56
N ASN A 265 -5.63 18.67 -5.66
CA ASN A 265 -4.78 19.87 -5.71
C ASN A 265 -5.58 21.18 -5.84
N GLY A 266 -6.88 21.12 -6.03
CA GLY A 266 -7.71 22.26 -6.42
C GLY A 266 -8.35 22.99 -5.26
N ILE A 267 -9.45 22.45 -4.74
CA ILE A 267 -10.36 23.17 -3.83
C ILE A 267 -9.72 23.34 -2.44
N ALA A 268 -9.20 22.29 -1.85
CA ALA A 268 -8.56 22.34 -0.53
C ALA A 268 -7.24 23.12 -0.57
N TYR A 269 -6.40 22.89 -1.56
CA TYR A 269 -5.12 23.57 -1.75
C TYR A 269 -5.24 25.08 -1.88
N ARG A 270 -6.13 25.59 -2.77
CA ARG A 270 -6.27 27.04 -2.98
C ARG A 270 -6.77 27.79 -1.76
N ALA A 271 -7.69 27.20 -0.99
CA ALA A 271 -8.20 27.80 0.23
C ALA A 271 -7.12 27.87 1.33
N LEU A 272 -6.36 26.79 1.52
CA LEU A 272 -5.30 26.71 2.52
C LEU A 272 -4.05 27.50 2.11
N LEU A 273 -3.66 27.49 0.83
CA LEU A 273 -2.55 28.28 0.30
C LEU A 273 -2.80 29.79 0.45
N ALA A 274 -4.00 30.28 0.16
CA ALA A 274 -4.37 31.66 0.39
C ALA A 274 -4.25 32.06 1.86
N ALA A 275 -4.67 31.18 2.77
CA ALA A 275 -4.51 31.35 4.20
C ALA A 275 -3.04 31.28 4.66
N ARG A 276 -2.20 30.47 4.04
CA ARG A 276 -0.74 30.35 4.29
C ARG A 276 0.00 31.62 3.89
N HIS A 277 -0.20 32.11 2.66
CA HIS A 277 0.42 33.34 2.17
C HIS A 277 0.03 34.58 3.00
N ALA A 278 -1.23 34.65 3.44
CA ALA A 278 -1.71 35.76 4.27
C ALA A 278 -1.06 35.81 5.68
N ARG A 279 -0.51 34.69 6.17
CA ARG A 279 0.08 34.56 7.51
C ARG A 279 1.61 34.56 7.54
N GLY A 280 2.31 34.43 6.42
CA GLY A 280 3.78 34.37 6.38
C GLY A 280 4.34 33.11 7.04
N ALA A 281 3.79 31.94 6.77
CA ALA A 281 4.24 30.67 7.36
C ALA A 281 5.68 30.32 6.98
N VAL A 282 6.44 29.77 7.94
CA VAL A 282 7.84 29.36 7.78
C VAL A 282 7.88 27.93 7.24
N GLU A 283 8.73 27.68 6.23
CA GLU A 283 8.99 26.37 5.64
C GLU A 283 10.19 25.70 6.32
N LEU A 284 10.08 24.38 6.60
CA LEU A 284 11.12 23.61 7.31
C LEU A 284 11.36 22.26 6.60
N ASP A 285 12.63 21.89 6.42
CA ASP A 285 13.08 20.69 5.72
C ASP A 285 13.13 19.43 6.59
N SER A 286 12.86 18.26 5.99
CA SER A 286 12.96 16.95 6.65
C SER A 286 13.75 15.92 5.82
N VAL A 287 14.36 14.93 6.51
CA VAL A 287 15.27 13.99 5.86
C VAL A 287 14.77 12.53 5.92
N GLU A 288 14.23 12.03 4.85
CA GLU A 288 14.21 10.64 4.41
C GLU A 288 15.22 10.52 3.26
N THR A 289 15.41 9.34 2.63
CA THR A 289 16.27 9.29 1.44
C THR A 289 15.56 9.99 0.29
N GLN A 290 15.99 11.18 -0.07
CA GLN A 290 15.48 11.91 -1.22
C GLN A 290 16.32 11.55 -2.45
N ILE A 291 15.67 11.06 -3.50
CA ILE A 291 16.28 10.86 -4.79
C ILE A 291 16.16 12.18 -5.56
N VAL A 292 17.29 12.84 -5.79
CA VAL A 292 17.36 14.10 -6.55
C VAL A 292 17.60 13.74 -8.02
N CYS A 293 16.76 14.27 -8.89
CA CYS A 293 16.87 14.10 -10.34
C CYS A 293 17.14 15.44 -11.03
N ASP A 294 17.83 15.39 -12.19
CA ASP A 294 17.97 16.54 -13.09
C ASP A 294 16.66 16.82 -13.87
N GLU A 295 16.67 17.87 -14.68
CA GLU A 295 15.52 18.24 -15.54
C GLU A 295 15.15 17.13 -16.55
N ALA A 296 16.09 16.27 -16.91
CA ALA A 296 15.86 15.10 -17.77
C ALA A 296 15.36 13.88 -17.02
N GLY A 297 15.17 13.99 -15.67
CA GLY A 297 14.69 12.93 -14.82
C GLY A 297 15.73 11.86 -14.44
N ARG A 298 17.03 12.13 -14.63
CA ARG A 298 18.11 11.22 -14.24
C ARG A 298 18.54 11.51 -12.81
N ILE A 299 18.88 10.46 -12.06
CA ILE A 299 19.35 10.62 -10.69
C ILE A 299 20.71 11.30 -10.67
N THR A 300 20.80 12.41 -9.96
CA THR A 300 22.05 13.14 -9.71
C THR A 300 22.62 12.84 -8.34
N GLN A 301 21.76 12.70 -7.32
CA GLN A 301 22.16 12.45 -5.94
C GLN A 301 21.12 11.63 -5.19
N ILE A 302 21.56 10.92 -4.15
CA ILE A 302 20.71 10.31 -3.15
C ILE A 302 21.08 10.94 -1.82
N LEU A 303 20.19 11.76 -1.27
CA LEU A 303 20.42 12.52 -0.04
C LEU A 303 19.64 11.90 1.12
N PRO A 304 20.19 11.93 2.34
CA PRO A 304 19.41 11.61 3.51
C PRO A 304 18.39 12.74 3.78
N ARG A 305 17.16 12.43 4.16
CA ARG A 305 16.10 13.38 4.51
C ARG A 305 15.95 13.48 6.04
N GLU A 306 16.28 14.60 6.71
CA GLU A 306 16.23 14.74 8.17
C GLU A 306 14.82 15.07 8.70
N ARG A 307 14.35 14.36 9.71
CA ARG A 307 13.12 14.69 10.43
C ARG A 307 13.41 15.80 11.45
N ASN A 308 12.70 16.91 11.34
CA ASN A 308 12.75 17.99 12.33
C ASN A 308 11.57 17.93 13.32
N ASP A 309 11.58 18.84 14.30
CA ASP A 309 10.55 18.85 15.36
C ASP A 309 9.16 19.25 14.82
N ALA A 310 9.08 20.00 13.71
CA ALA A 310 7.80 20.35 13.10
C ALA A 310 7.11 19.12 12.50
N HIS A 311 7.85 18.21 11.86
CA HIS A 311 7.32 16.94 11.37
C HIS A 311 6.82 16.07 12.51
N ARG A 312 7.56 15.99 13.63
CA ARG A 312 7.13 15.26 14.82
C ARG A 312 5.87 15.85 15.42
N LEU A 313 5.76 17.18 15.46
CA LEU A 313 4.55 17.86 15.96
C LEU A 313 3.32 17.53 15.13
N ILE A 314 3.43 17.58 13.79
CA ILE A 314 2.32 17.21 12.90
C ILE A 314 1.98 15.73 13.03
N GLU A 315 2.98 14.85 13.07
CA GLU A 315 2.78 13.41 13.29
C GLU A 315 1.96 13.17 14.57
N GLU A 316 2.31 13.78 15.69
CA GLU A 316 1.57 13.66 16.95
C GLU A 316 0.17 14.26 16.88
N ALA A 317 -0.01 15.39 16.19
CA ALA A 317 -1.33 15.97 15.98
C ALA A 317 -2.24 15.05 15.15
N MET A 318 -1.70 14.42 14.10
CA MET A 318 -2.42 13.45 13.27
C MET A 318 -2.74 12.18 14.06
N LEU A 319 -1.81 11.66 14.87
CA LEU A 319 -2.06 10.53 15.76
C LEU A 319 -3.21 10.84 16.73
N ALA A 320 -3.19 12.01 17.36
CA ALA A 320 -4.25 12.44 18.28
C ALA A 320 -5.62 12.51 17.58
N ALA A 321 -5.69 13.10 16.37
CA ALA A 321 -6.93 13.18 15.60
C ALA A 321 -7.46 11.80 15.20
N ASN A 322 -6.58 10.89 14.79
CA ASN A 322 -6.92 9.52 14.42
C ASN A 322 -7.47 8.73 15.62
N VAL A 323 -6.86 8.88 16.81
CA VAL A 323 -7.35 8.27 18.06
C VAL A 323 -8.72 8.83 18.45
N CYS A 324 -8.90 10.17 18.42
CA CYS A 324 -10.20 10.80 18.70
C CYS A 324 -11.31 10.30 17.76
N ALA A 325 -11.00 10.11 16.47
CA ALA A 325 -11.96 9.57 15.52
C ALA A 325 -12.33 8.10 15.82
N ALA A 326 -11.33 7.29 16.22
CA ALA A 326 -11.55 5.90 16.63
C ALA A 326 -12.44 5.82 17.88
N ASP A 327 -12.12 6.61 18.92
CA ASP A 327 -12.89 6.67 20.16
C ASP A 327 -14.32 7.12 19.91
N PHE A 328 -14.52 8.13 19.08
CA PHE A 328 -15.86 8.63 18.72
C PHE A 328 -16.71 7.55 18.03
N MET A 329 -16.12 6.75 17.13
CA MET A 329 -16.82 5.62 16.51
C MET A 329 -17.17 4.53 17.53
N LEU A 330 -16.26 4.21 18.45
CA LEU A 330 -16.47 3.20 19.50
C LEU A 330 -17.56 3.62 20.48
N GLU A 331 -17.53 4.85 20.98
CA GLU A 331 -18.57 5.43 21.87
C GLU A 331 -19.94 5.39 21.20
N GLY A 332 -20.01 5.75 19.93
CA GLY A 332 -21.23 5.66 19.13
C GLY A 332 -21.66 4.26 18.74
N LYS A 333 -20.85 3.23 19.03
CA LYS A 333 -21.08 1.83 18.65
C LYS A 333 -21.38 1.69 17.15
N ARG A 334 -20.55 2.32 16.33
CA ARG A 334 -20.69 2.31 14.87
C ARG A 334 -19.62 1.41 14.23
N GLU A 335 -20.05 0.68 13.19
CA GLU A 335 -19.13 -0.03 12.31
C GLU A 335 -18.35 0.99 11.48
N GLY A 336 -17.07 0.73 11.32
CA GLY A 336 -16.13 1.50 10.53
C GLY A 336 -14.84 0.71 10.40
N LEU A 337 -13.84 1.26 9.71
CA LEU A 337 -12.53 0.61 9.60
C LEU A 337 -11.59 1.14 10.69
N PHE A 338 -11.03 0.22 11.45
CA PHE A 338 -9.89 0.49 12.35
C PHE A 338 -8.59 0.12 11.65
N ARG A 339 -7.53 0.81 12.00
CA ARG A 339 -6.16 0.45 11.63
C ARG A 339 -5.57 -0.35 12.77
N VAL A 340 -5.51 -1.65 12.61
CA VAL A 340 -5.03 -2.57 13.66
C VAL A 340 -3.61 -3.04 13.36
N HIS A 341 -2.85 -3.26 14.41
CA HIS A 341 -1.50 -3.79 14.35
C HIS A 341 -1.31 -4.78 15.48
N ASP A 342 -1.26 -6.06 15.15
CA ASP A 342 -1.11 -7.12 16.14
C ASP A 342 0.33 -7.25 16.62
N ALA A 343 0.52 -7.87 17.78
CA ALA A 343 1.85 -8.21 18.30
C ALA A 343 2.61 -9.12 17.33
N PRO A 344 3.95 -9.15 17.39
CA PRO A 344 4.77 -10.06 16.58
C PRO A 344 4.33 -11.52 16.73
N PRO A 345 4.23 -12.29 15.64
CA PRO A 345 3.85 -13.69 15.72
C PRO A 345 4.97 -14.57 16.32
N PRO A 346 4.64 -15.71 16.94
CA PRO A 346 5.58 -16.55 17.71
C PRO A 346 6.81 -17.02 16.92
N ASP A 347 6.64 -17.35 15.64
CA ASP A 347 7.73 -17.78 14.74
C ASP A 347 8.74 -16.65 14.49
N LYS A 348 8.26 -15.43 14.30
CA LYS A 348 9.11 -14.24 14.15
C LYS A 348 9.81 -13.88 15.47
N LEU A 349 9.13 -14.04 16.61
CA LEU A 349 9.75 -13.85 17.93
C LEU A 349 10.86 -14.87 18.18
N ALA A 350 10.68 -16.12 17.80
CA ALA A 350 11.73 -17.15 17.90
C ALA A 350 12.95 -16.79 17.04
N THR A 351 12.72 -16.32 15.80
CA THR A 351 13.78 -15.86 14.90
C THR A 351 14.52 -14.64 15.48
N LEU A 352 13.77 -13.67 16.03
CA LEU A 352 14.34 -12.48 16.67
C LEU A 352 15.22 -12.85 17.87
N ARG A 353 14.74 -13.75 18.76
CA ARG A 353 15.52 -14.23 19.92
C ARG A 353 16.84 -14.86 19.48
N SER A 354 16.77 -15.75 18.48
CA SER A 354 17.97 -16.43 17.96
C SER A 354 18.97 -15.42 17.36
N TYR A 355 18.49 -14.42 16.66
CA TYR A 355 19.32 -13.36 16.06
C TYR A 355 20.00 -12.49 17.14
N LEU A 356 19.24 -12.01 18.14
CA LEU A 356 19.78 -11.23 19.25
C LEU A 356 20.81 -12.02 20.06
N ALA A 357 20.55 -13.30 20.32
CA ALA A 357 21.49 -14.17 21.01
C ALA A 357 22.79 -14.37 20.22
N ALA A 358 22.74 -14.53 18.91
CA ALA A 358 23.90 -14.64 18.04
C ALA A 358 24.79 -13.37 18.06
N LEU A 359 24.19 -12.20 18.25
CA LEU A 359 24.90 -10.92 18.40
C LEU A 359 25.32 -10.60 19.84
N GLY A 360 25.10 -11.53 20.79
CA GLY A 360 25.41 -11.33 22.21
C GLY A 360 24.55 -10.27 22.91
N VAL A 361 23.40 -9.93 22.33
CA VAL A 361 22.44 -8.99 22.93
C VAL A 361 21.63 -9.72 23.99
N ARG A 362 21.86 -9.39 25.26
CA ARG A 362 21.12 -9.95 26.40
C ARG A 362 19.80 -9.20 26.61
N ALA A 363 18.86 -9.37 25.70
CA ALA A 363 17.54 -8.78 25.82
C ALA A 363 16.48 -9.87 26.09
N ALA A 364 15.61 -9.63 27.06
CA ALA A 364 14.47 -10.49 27.32
C ALA A 364 13.37 -10.16 26.29
N VAL A 365 13.04 -11.12 25.43
CA VAL A 365 11.90 -11.07 24.50
C VAL A 365 10.84 -12.01 25.03
N PRO A 366 9.76 -11.51 25.68
CA PRO A 366 8.67 -12.36 26.20
C PRO A 366 7.93 -13.12 25.07
N ASP A 367 7.20 -14.17 25.43
CA ASP A 367 6.34 -14.89 24.47
C ASP A 367 5.15 -14.05 24.02
N GLU A 368 4.64 -13.20 24.91
CA GLU A 368 3.62 -12.19 24.61
C GLU A 368 4.19 -10.79 24.90
N PRO A 369 4.99 -10.23 23.97
CA PRO A 369 5.62 -8.94 24.21
C PRO A 369 4.61 -7.82 24.24
N GLN A 370 4.88 -6.82 25.07
CA GLN A 370 4.23 -5.52 25.02
C GLN A 370 5.05 -4.53 24.18
N PRO A 371 4.47 -3.45 23.66
CA PRO A 371 5.21 -2.43 22.89
C PRO A 371 6.47 -1.93 23.64
N ALA A 372 6.37 -1.73 24.95
CA ALA A 372 7.47 -1.30 25.80
C ALA A 372 8.65 -2.29 25.86
N ASP A 373 8.41 -3.59 25.64
CA ASP A 373 9.49 -4.58 25.61
C ASP A 373 10.34 -4.43 24.34
N ILE A 374 9.70 -4.18 23.21
CA ILE A 374 10.38 -3.93 21.93
C ILE A 374 11.14 -2.60 21.97
N GLN A 375 10.51 -1.55 22.54
CA GLN A 375 11.15 -0.24 22.72
C GLN A 375 12.42 -0.35 23.60
N ARG A 376 12.35 -1.11 24.70
CA ARG A 376 13.51 -1.33 25.59
C ARG A 376 14.66 -2.03 24.84
N ILE A 377 14.37 -2.98 23.95
CA ILE A 377 15.40 -3.62 23.14
C ILE A 377 16.04 -2.61 22.19
N ALA A 378 15.23 -1.79 21.51
CA ALA A 378 15.72 -0.76 20.60
C ALA A 378 16.64 0.26 21.32
N GLU A 379 16.25 0.70 22.51
CA GLU A 379 17.04 1.61 23.34
C GLU A 379 18.37 0.96 23.82
N GLN A 380 18.30 -0.31 24.24
CA GLN A 380 19.49 -1.04 24.70
C GLN A 380 20.57 -1.19 23.61
N VAL A 381 20.16 -1.27 22.34
CA VAL A 381 21.07 -1.45 21.20
C VAL A 381 21.46 -0.15 20.52
N ALA A 382 20.86 0.98 20.87
CA ALA A 382 21.01 2.26 20.15
C ALA A 382 22.47 2.76 20.02
N ALA A 383 23.32 2.48 21.01
CA ALA A 383 24.73 2.88 21.00
C ALA A 383 25.66 1.87 20.30
N ARG A 384 25.15 0.76 19.76
CA ARG A 384 25.97 -0.28 19.11
C ARG A 384 26.28 0.09 17.67
N PRO A 385 27.43 -0.32 17.12
CA PRO A 385 27.78 -0.12 15.70
C PRO A 385 26.80 -0.82 14.74
N ASP A 386 26.17 -1.93 15.17
CA ASP A 386 25.21 -2.74 14.42
C ASP A 386 23.75 -2.39 14.73
N ALA A 387 23.50 -1.27 15.44
CA ALA A 387 22.15 -0.83 15.85
C ALA A 387 21.17 -0.78 14.66
N ALA A 388 21.58 -0.21 13.53
CA ALA A 388 20.73 -0.11 12.34
C ALA A 388 20.27 -1.48 11.79
N GLN A 389 21.16 -2.49 11.83
CA GLN A 389 20.84 -3.84 11.40
C GLN A 389 19.87 -4.52 12.37
N ILE A 390 20.08 -4.33 13.69
CA ILE A 390 19.18 -4.87 14.72
C ILE A 390 17.80 -4.21 14.61
N HIS A 391 17.73 -2.89 14.45
CA HIS A 391 16.46 -2.17 14.23
C HIS A 391 15.72 -2.69 12.99
N ALA A 392 16.43 -2.98 11.89
CA ALA A 392 15.81 -3.58 10.70
C ALA A 392 15.23 -4.98 10.99
N VAL A 393 15.89 -5.80 11.81
CA VAL A 393 15.36 -7.11 12.21
C VAL A 393 14.19 -6.97 13.17
N LEU A 394 14.24 -6.03 14.12
CA LEU A 394 13.10 -5.69 14.98
C LEU A 394 11.87 -5.31 14.15
N LEU A 395 12.01 -4.41 13.17
CA LEU A 395 10.93 -4.03 12.26
C LEU A 395 10.38 -5.22 11.45
N ARG A 396 11.26 -6.09 10.93
CA ARG A 396 10.84 -7.29 10.19
C ARG A 396 10.12 -8.32 11.06
N SER A 397 10.37 -8.34 12.37
CA SER A 397 9.67 -9.21 13.31
C SER A 397 8.24 -8.77 13.58
N MET A 398 7.91 -7.49 13.35
CA MET A 398 6.58 -6.96 13.56
C MET A 398 5.54 -7.56 12.62
N SER A 399 4.28 -7.57 13.05
CA SER A 399 3.13 -7.81 12.19
C SER A 399 2.95 -6.65 11.22
N GLN A 400 2.19 -6.86 10.16
CA GLN A 400 1.77 -5.76 9.29
C GLN A 400 0.44 -5.20 9.79
N ALA A 401 0.32 -3.87 9.80
CA ALA A 401 -0.93 -3.23 10.11
C ALA A 401 -1.98 -3.46 9.00
N LEU A 402 -3.25 -3.53 9.38
CA LEU A 402 -4.38 -3.87 8.51
C LEU A 402 -5.57 -2.95 8.77
N TYR A 403 -6.46 -2.85 7.78
CA TYR A 403 -7.78 -2.27 7.96
C TYR A 403 -8.81 -3.37 8.22
N THR A 404 -9.58 -3.23 9.30
CA THR A 404 -10.62 -4.19 9.69
C THR A 404 -11.70 -3.50 10.51
N PRO A 405 -12.96 -3.97 10.48
CA PRO A 405 -14.00 -3.47 11.39
C PRO A 405 -13.83 -3.94 12.84
N ALA A 406 -13.03 -4.99 13.08
CA ALA A 406 -12.74 -5.52 14.40
C ALA A 406 -11.54 -4.77 15.00
N ASN A 407 -11.76 -4.01 16.08
CA ASN A 407 -10.68 -3.34 16.78
C ASN A 407 -9.90 -4.33 17.66
N SER A 408 -8.62 -4.54 17.38
CA SER A 408 -7.67 -5.28 18.23
C SER A 408 -6.58 -4.39 18.83
N GLY A 409 -6.69 -3.07 18.65
CA GLY A 409 -5.66 -2.12 19.04
C GLY A 409 -4.53 -1.98 18.01
N HIS A 410 -3.58 -1.13 18.33
CA HIS A 410 -2.41 -0.88 17.49
C HIS A 410 -1.12 -1.06 18.29
N PHE A 411 -0.52 -2.25 18.22
CA PHE A 411 0.68 -2.60 18.98
C PHE A 411 1.81 -1.60 18.79
N GLY A 412 2.21 -1.31 17.55
CA GLY A 412 3.36 -0.44 17.30
C GLY A 412 3.21 1.01 17.80
N LEU A 413 1.96 1.51 17.90
CA LEU A 413 1.65 2.83 18.45
C LEU A 413 1.19 2.78 19.91
N ALA A 414 1.03 1.59 20.49
CA ALA A 414 0.55 1.38 21.85
C ALA A 414 -0.83 2.01 22.14
N TYR A 415 -1.73 2.08 21.13
CA TYR A 415 -3.08 2.59 21.31
C TYR A 415 -4.10 1.44 21.42
N PRO A 416 -5.10 1.53 22.31
CA PRO A 416 -6.18 0.55 22.44
C PRO A 416 -7.16 0.58 21.26
N ALA A 417 -7.25 1.72 20.55
CA ALA A 417 -8.00 1.89 19.33
C ALA A 417 -7.32 2.93 18.44
N TYR A 418 -7.31 2.67 17.16
CA TYR A 418 -6.73 3.58 16.18
C TYR A 418 -7.43 3.42 14.84
N THR A 419 -7.66 4.52 14.15
CA THR A 419 -8.17 4.53 12.78
C THR A 419 -7.39 5.54 11.94
N HIS A 420 -7.52 5.49 10.65
CA HIS A 420 -7.07 6.53 9.75
C HIS A 420 -8.23 7.47 9.44
N PHE A 421 -8.03 8.75 9.68
CA PHE A 421 -9.03 9.82 9.51
C PHE A 421 -8.43 11.06 8.83
N THR A 422 -7.13 11.28 8.96
CA THR A 422 -6.47 12.55 8.67
C THR A 422 -6.07 12.76 7.21
N SER A 423 -6.29 11.78 6.31
CA SER A 423 -5.86 11.91 4.91
C SER A 423 -6.91 11.37 3.90
N PRO A 424 -8.13 11.93 3.85
CA PRO A 424 -9.19 11.44 2.98
C PRO A 424 -8.98 11.74 1.48
N ILE A 425 -8.08 12.65 1.13
CA ILE A 425 -7.70 12.92 -0.27
C ILE A 425 -6.96 11.73 -0.87
N ARG A 426 -6.09 11.06 -0.07
CA ARG A 426 -5.16 10.04 -0.55
C ARG A 426 -5.37 8.65 0.04
N ARG A 427 -6.31 8.45 0.99
CA ARG A 427 -6.64 7.14 1.57
C ARG A 427 -8.15 6.93 1.66
N TYR A 428 -8.64 5.88 1.04
CA TYR A 428 -10.07 5.55 1.04
C TYR A 428 -10.62 5.16 2.43
N PRO A 429 -9.89 4.46 3.31
CA PRO A 429 -10.35 4.22 4.69
C PRO A 429 -10.69 5.50 5.45
N ASP A 430 -9.90 6.56 5.29
CA ASP A 430 -10.15 7.87 5.90
C ASP A 430 -11.47 8.46 5.39
N LEU A 431 -11.71 8.40 4.08
CA LEU A 431 -12.96 8.85 3.46
C LEU A 431 -14.18 8.09 4.02
N LEU A 432 -14.06 6.79 4.25
CA LEU A 432 -15.10 5.98 4.88
C LEU A 432 -15.36 6.42 6.34
N VAL A 433 -14.29 6.67 7.12
CA VAL A 433 -14.40 7.15 8.49
C VAL A 433 -15.10 8.51 8.56
N HIS A 434 -14.77 9.45 7.65
CA HIS A 434 -15.49 10.73 7.52
C HIS A 434 -16.98 10.53 7.29
N ARG A 435 -17.38 9.62 6.40
CA ARG A 435 -18.79 9.30 6.12
C ARG A 435 -19.51 8.71 7.33
N VAL A 436 -18.85 7.82 8.07
CA VAL A 436 -19.38 7.24 9.31
C VAL A 436 -19.62 8.34 10.33
N ILE A 437 -18.62 9.20 10.59
CA ILE A 437 -18.71 10.30 11.56
C ILE A 437 -19.80 11.30 11.15
N LYS A 438 -19.88 11.70 9.87
CA LYS A 438 -20.94 12.58 9.37
C LYS A 438 -22.33 11.97 9.55
N ALA A 439 -22.49 10.68 9.31
CA ALA A 439 -23.76 10.00 9.55
C ALA A 439 -24.12 9.96 11.05
N MET A 440 -23.13 9.75 11.94
CA MET A 440 -23.32 9.79 13.39
C MET A 440 -23.76 11.17 13.85
N LEU A 441 -23.09 12.23 13.41
CA LEU A 441 -23.45 13.62 13.72
C LEU A 441 -24.87 13.99 13.24
N ALA A 442 -25.31 13.37 12.12
CA ALA A 442 -26.69 13.53 11.61
C ALA A 442 -27.69 12.56 12.25
N GLY A 443 -27.32 11.82 13.31
CA GLY A 443 -28.19 10.84 13.97
C GLY A 443 -28.55 9.62 13.11
N ARG A 444 -27.79 9.34 12.04
CA ARG A 444 -28.03 8.24 11.08
C ARG A 444 -26.97 7.15 11.19
N LYS A 445 -27.25 6.00 10.56
CA LYS A 445 -26.26 4.95 10.33
C LYS A 445 -25.72 5.08 8.91
N TYR A 446 -24.42 4.99 8.75
CA TYR A 446 -23.79 4.84 7.44
C TYR A 446 -23.88 3.39 6.97
N ALA A 447 -24.20 3.18 5.71
CA ALA A 447 -24.18 1.88 5.05
C ALA A 447 -23.21 1.92 3.89
N LEU A 448 -22.31 0.94 3.83
CA LEU A 448 -21.41 0.78 2.70
C LEU A 448 -22.21 0.55 1.39
N PRO A 449 -21.76 1.11 0.27
CA PRO A 449 -22.31 0.75 -1.04
C PRO A 449 -22.09 -0.73 -1.32
N LYS A 450 -22.78 -1.26 -2.33
CA LYS A 450 -22.51 -2.62 -2.80
C LYS A 450 -21.10 -2.63 -3.41
N LEU A 451 -20.20 -3.32 -2.75
CA LEU A 451 -18.84 -3.47 -3.23
C LEU A 451 -18.79 -4.35 -4.49
N PRO A 452 -17.90 -4.06 -5.45
CA PRO A 452 -17.66 -4.94 -6.58
C PRO A 452 -17.12 -6.31 -6.09
N ALA A 453 -17.25 -7.33 -6.93
CA ALA A 453 -16.65 -8.63 -6.64
C ALA A 453 -15.13 -8.52 -6.71
N PHE A 454 -14.46 -9.02 -5.68
CA PHE A 454 -13.01 -9.06 -5.63
C PHE A 454 -12.47 -10.26 -6.42
N GLY A 455 -11.34 -10.07 -7.11
CA GLY A 455 -10.66 -11.13 -7.83
C GLY A 455 -9.86 -12.07 -6.90
N GLU A 456 -9.31 -13.14 -7.47
CA GLU A 456 -8.56 -14.19 -6.75
C GLU A 456 -7.36 -13.67 -5.93
N ALA A 457 -6.72 -12.57 -6.36
CA ALA A 457 -5.62 -11.97 -5.62
C ALA A 457 -6.04 -11.49 -4.21
N HIS A 458 -7.28 -11.05 -4.06
CA HIS A 458 -7.84 -10.66 -2.76
C HIS A 458 -8.17 -11.89 -1.91
N GLU A 459 -8.63 -12.98 -2.51
CA GLU A 459 -8.92 -14.22 -1.80
C GLU A 459 -7.64 -14.84 -1.22
N ASN A 460 -6.55 -14.87 -1.99
CA ASN A 460 -5.24 -15.32 -1.51
C ASN A 460 -4.71 -14.45 -0.35
N LEU A 461 -4.89 -13.14 -0.42
CA LEU A 461 -4.53 -12.25 0.68
C LEU A 461 -5.43 -12.49 1.90
N ARG A 462 -6.73 -12.66 1.72
CA ARG A 462 -7.70 -12.99 2.76
C ARG A 462 -7.30 -14.26 3.50
N GLN A 463 -6.96 -15.32 2.79
CA GLN A 463 -6.51 -16.58 3.39
C GLN A 463 -5.21 -16.41 4.20
N ARG A 464 -4.24 -15.63 3.70
CA ARG A 464 -3.02 -15.32 4.44
C ARG A 464 -3.29 -14.52 5.72
N LEU A 465 -4.22 -13.56 5.65
CA LEU A 465 -4.58 -12.72 6.79
C LEU A 465 -5.39 -13.51 7.83
N GLN A 466 -6.29 -14.39 7.40
CA GLN A 466 -7.07 -15.24 8.29
C GLN A 466 -6.21 -16.28 9.04
N LYS A 467 -5.12 -16.78 8.41
CA LYS A 467 -4.17 -17.68 9.09
C LYS A 467 -3.44 -17.00 10.26
N ASN A 468 -3.25 -15.69 10.19
CA ASN A 468 -2.53 -14.91 11.20
C ASN A 468 -3.46 -14.17 12.16
N ALA A 469 -4.76 -14.11 11.88
CA ALA A 469 -5.73 -13.45 12.74
C ALA A 469 -6.10 -14.38 13.91
N ARG A 470 -6.11 -13.85 15.14
CA ARG A 470 -6.79 -14.52 16.26
C ARG A 470 -8.26 -14.74 15.84
N PRO A 471 -8.85 -15.90 16.11
CA PRO A 471 -10.24 -16.14 15.73
C PRO A 471 -11.10 -15.02 16.32
N ALA A 472 -11.77 -14.28 15.45
CA ALA A 472 -12.69 -13.22 15.84
C ALA A 472 -13.88 -13.85 16.57
N SER A 473 -13.81 -13.95 17.89
CA SER A 473 -14.85 -14.49 18.75
C SER A 473 -16.17 -13.69 18.73
N ALA A 474 -16.20 -12.55 18.01
CA ALA A 474 -17.33 -11.64 17.98
C ALA A 474 -18.31 -11.87 16.79
N ALA A 475 -17.88 -12.49 15.70
CA ALA A 475 -18.72 -12.60 14.49
C ALA A 475 -19.74 -13.75 14.51
N GLU A 476 -19.48 -14.80 15.29
CA GLU A 476 -20.29 -16.02 15.27
C GLU A 476 -21.69 -15.87 15.90
N ASN A 477 -21.94 -14.83 16.69
CA ASN A 477 -23.21 -14.61 17.39
C ASN A 477 -24.01 -13.38 16.90
N LEU A 478 -23.68 -12.79 15.74
CA LEU A 478 -24.39 -11.62 15.25
C LEU A 478 -25.69 -12.00 14.51
N PRO A 479 -26.78 -11.19 14.62
CA PRO A 479 -27.96 -11.34 13.79
C PRO A 479 -27.62 -11.30 12.30
N ARG A 480 -28.30 -12.10 11.46
CA ARG A 480 -27.97 -12.29 10.03
C ARG A 480 -27.78 -10.99 9.21
N LYS A 481 -28.55 -9.93 9.53
CA LYS A 481 -28.37 -8.60 8.88
C LYS A 481 -27.09 -7.90 9.32
N THR A 482 -26.76 -7.99 10.60
CA THR A 482 -25.53 -7.41 11.18
C THR A 482 -24.29 -8.17 10.68
N ALA A 483 -24.37 -9.50 10.58
CA ALA A 483 -23.30 -10.33 10.02
C ALA A 483 -22.99 -9.97 8.56
N LYS A 484 -24.03 -9.71 7.73
CA LYS A 484 -23.84 -9.30 6.33
C LYS A 484 -23.20 -7.91 6.20
N ALA A 485 -23.60 -6.96 7.05
CA ALA A 485 -22.97 -5.64 7.10
C ALA A 485 -21.50 -5.75 7.54
N HIS A 486 -21.22 -6.52 8.56
CA HIS A 486 -19.87 -6.77 9.05
C HIS A 486 -18.97 -7.38 7.96
N GLN A 487 -19.44 -8.38 7.23
CA GLN A 487 -18.73 -8.97 6.09
C GLN A 487 -18.39 -7.96 4.99
N ALA A 488 -19.29 -6.98 4.73
CA ALA A 488 -19.02 -5.93 3.76
C ALA A 488 -17.87 -5.02 4.24
N TRP A 489 -17.84 -4.68 5.53
CA TRP A 489 -16.75 -3.91 6.13
C TRP A 489 -15.42 -4.68 6.13
N GLU A 490 -15.44 -5.98 6.42
CA GLU A 490 -14.26 -6.84 6.32
C GLU A 490 -13.71 -6.86 4.89
N ALA A 491 -14.59 -7.01 3.89
CA ALA A 491 -14.19 -6.99 2.49
C ALA A 491 -13.59 -5.64 2.07
N ALA A 492 -14.16 -4.52 2.53
CA ALA A 492 -13.61 -3.18 2.29
C ALA A 492 -12.22 -3.02 2.95
N GLY A 493 -12.06 -3.44 4.19
CA GLY A 493 -10.79 -3.40 4.91
C GLY A 493 -9.71 -4.23 4.24
N LEU A 494 -10.06 -5.43 3.79
CA LEU A 494 -9.15 -6.30 3.04
C LEU A 494 -8.71 -5.67 1.73
N HIS A 495 -9.63 -5.08 0.98
CA HIS A 495 -9.33 -4.37 -0.27
C HIS A 495 -8.37 -3.21 -0.03
N CYS A 496 -8.66 -2.33 0.92
CA CYS A 496 -7.79 -1.19 1.26
C CYS A 496 -6.39 -1.65 1.68
N SER A 497 -6.29 -2.71 2.49
CA SER A 497 -5.00 -3.28 2.89
C SER A 497 -4.22 -3.89 1.72
N ALA A 498 -4.91 -4.52 0.76
CA ALA A 498 -4.29 -5.06 -0.44
C ALA A 498 -3.76 -3.96 -1.37
N CYS A 499 -4.53 -2.88 -1.56
CA CYS A 499 -4.13 -1.74 -2.38
C CYS A 499 -2.95 -0.98 -1.78
N GLU A 500 -2.93 -0.78 -0.45
CA GLU A 500 -1.80 -0.18 0.26
C GLU A 500 -0.51 -0.99 0.04
N ARG A 501 -0.54 -2.32 0.19
CA ARG A 501 0.62 -3.17 -0.08
C ARG A 501 1.09 -3.09 -1.52
N ARG A 502 0.15 -3.10 -2.47
CA ARG A 502 0.45 -2.93 -3.89
C ARG A 502 1.17 -1.61 -4.15
N ALA A 503 0.70 -0.52 -3.53
CA ALA A 503 1.32 0.79 -3.62
C ALA A 503 2.75 0.79 -3.06
N ASP A 504 2.95 0.24 -1.87
CA ASP A 504 4.27 0.13 -1.22
C ASP A 504 5.25 -0.74 -2.01
N GLU A 505 4.79 -1.84 -2.58
CA GLU A 505 5.62 -2.73 -3.40
C GLU A 505 6.04 -2.04 -4.70
N ALA A 506 5.11 -1.35 -5.37
CA ALA A 506 5.40 -0.59 -6.58
C ALA A 506 6.40 0.53 -6.34
N SER A 507 6.20 1.33 -5.28
CA SER A 507 7.11 2.43 -4.92
C SER A 507 8.50 1.91 -4.60
N ARG A 508 8.61 0.87 -3.78
CA ARG A 508 9.91 0.24 -3.44
C ARG A 508 10.62 -0.38 -4.64
N ASP A 509 9.89 -0.97 -5.58
CA ASP A 509 10.46 -1.54 -6.80
C ASP A 509 11.16 -0.46 -7.64
N VAL A 510 10.49 0.69 -7.83
CA VAL A 510 11.05 1.85 -8.53
C VAL A 510 12.25 2.43 -7.79
N GLU A 511 12.14 2.65 -6.47
CA GLU A 511 13.25 3.16 -5.68
C GLU A 511 14.49 2.25 -5.73
N ASN A 512 14.29 0.94 -5.60
CA ASN A 512 15.38 -0.04 -5.67
C ASN A 512 16.02 -0.05 -7.06
N TRP A 513 15.20 0.04 -8.11
CA TRP A 513 15.71 0.13 -9.48
C TRP A 513 16.55 1.39 -9.67
N LEU A 514 16.04 2.54 -9.25
CA LEU A 514 16.72 3.83 -9.34
C LEU A 514 18.04 3.83 -8.55
N LYS A 515 18.02 3.33 -7.31
CA LYS A 515 19.23 3.20 -6.47
C LYS A 515 20.26 2.27 -7.11
N THR A 516 19.82 1.13 -7.64
CA THR A 516 20.70 0.18 -8.34
C THR A 516 21.30 0.79 -9.61
N TYR A 517 20.50 1.49 -10.39
CA TYR A 517 20.94 2.19 -11.59
C TYR A 517 21.99 3.27 -11.27
N TYR A 518 21.77 4.06 -10.23
CA TYR A 518 22.72 5.09 -9.77
C TYR A 518 24.03 4.51 -9.27
N MET A 519 23.99 3.36 -8.58
CA MET A 519 25.16 2.70 -8.02
C MET A 519 25.95 1.84 -9.03
N ARG A 520 25.42 1.60 -10.22
CA ARG A 520 26.01 0.70 -11.23
C ARG A 520 27.46 1.01 -11.54
N ASP A 521 27.78 2.29 -11.70
CA ASP A 521 29.11 2.77 -12.10
C ASP A 521 29.98 3.14 -10.88
N LYS A 522 29.50 2.86 -9.64
CA LYS A 522 30.15 3.17 -8.36
C LYS A 522 30.50 1.90 -7.55
N VAL A 523 30.62 0.78 -8.22
CA VAL A 523 30.96 -0.51 -7.58
C VAL A 523 32.39 -0.43 -7.05
N GLY A 524 32.54 -0.54 -5.71
CA GLY A 524 33.84 -0.49 -5.01
C GLY A 524 34.21 0.87 -4.40
N GLU A 525 33.33 1.88 -4.51
CA GLU A 525 33.47 3.16 -3.79
C GLU A 525 32.98 3.07 -2.34
#